data_44b82343886b74de3fb832ee0d2970f6
#
_entry.id   44b82343886b74de3fb832ee0d2970f6
#
_cell.length_a   1.000
_cell.length_b   1.000
_cell.length_c   1.000
_cell.angle_alpha   90.00
_cell.angle_beta   90.00
_cell.angle_gamma   90.00
#
_symmetry.space_group_name_H-M   'P 1'
#
loop_
_entity.id
_entity.type
_entity.pdbx_description
1 polymer ?
#
loop_
_entity_poly.entity_id
_entity_poly.type
_entity_poly.pdbx_seq_one_letter_code
_entity_poly.pdbx_strand_id
1 'polypeptide(L)'
;MKELRYGRNIFLLPKNNSSEAAVVTTNGMCRANGRAVMGAGIAKYVRDNMNGSDLVLGVMLKLNGNHAYLLGRFQDPNRLDDNLDPWVSVITMPTKHDWREPSTINLIARSAHELIEIADKNHLSKIYLPAPGCNHGGLDYAAQVRPVISKILDPRFVVCLTPSLYDKLHP
;
A
#
# COMPACT_ATOMS: atom_id res chain seq x y z
N MET A 1 5.91 -3.89 -13.88
CA MET A 1 5.15 -2.82 -13.19
C MET A 1 5.10 -1.56 -14.06
N LYS A 2 4.13 -0.68 -13.81
CA LYS A 2 3.99 0.62 -14.48
C LYS A 2 4.20 1.74 -13.47
N GLU A 3 4.55 2.94 -13.93
CA GLU A 3 4.64 4.15 -13.11
C GLU A 3 3.60 5.17 -13.59
N LEU A 4 2.93 5.83 -12.64
CA LEU A 4 1.88 6.80 -12.90
C LEU A 4 2.20 8.11 -12.17
N ARG A 5 2.18 9.22 -12.92
CA ARG A 5 2.24 10.57 -12.35
C ARG A 5 0.93 10.88 -11.63
N TYR A 6 0.93 10.77 -10.30
CA TYR A 6 -0.29 10.91 -9.52
C TYR A 6 -0.02 11.51 -8.14
N GLY A 7 -0.52 12.71 -7.91
CA GLY A 7 -0.30 13.47 -6.66
C GLY A 7 -1.50 13.50 -5.71
N ARG A 8 -2.47 12.58 -5.88
CA ARG A 8 -3.70 12.54 -5.08
C ARG A 8 -3.81 11.24 -4.28
N ASN A 9 -4.96 11.04 -3.66
CA ASN A 9 -5.28 9.83 -2.92
C ASN A 9 -5.42 8.61 -3.86
N ILE A 10 -4.54 7.63 -3.73
CA ILE A 10 -4.52 6.44 -4.58
C ILE A 10 -5.76 5.54 -4.38
N PHE A 11 -6.48 5.65 -3.26
CA PHE A 11 -7.71 4.90 -3.02
C PHE A 11 -8.88 5.37 -3.90
N LEU A 12 -8.72 6.48 -4.62
CA LEU A 12 -9.70 6.95 -5.63
C LEU A 12 -9.45 6.32 -7.01
N LEU A 13 -8.36 5.59 -7.22
CA LEU A 13 -7.99 5.03 -8.52
C LEU A 13 -8.73 3.73 -8.88
N PRO A 14 -8.92 2.74 -7.97
CA PRO A 14 -9.63 1.52 -8.30
C PRO A 14 -11.07 1.81 -8.76
N LYS A 15 -11.44 1.32 -9.95
CA LYS A 15 -12.78 1.48 -10.52
C LYS A 15 -13.61 0.22 -10.40
N ASN A 16 -12.97 -0.93 -10.55
CA ASN A 16 -13.59 -2.24 -10.40
C ASN A 16 -13.07 -2.92 -9.13
N ASN A 17 -13.83 -2.81 -8.04
CA ASN A 17 -13.42 -3.29 -6.72
C ASN A 17 -13.45 -4.81 -6.53
N SER A 18 -13.91 -5.57 -7.53
CA SER A 18 -13.78 -7.03 -7.53
C SER A 18 -12.41 -7.49 -8.04
N SER A 19 -11.73 -6.68 -8.87
CA SER A 19 -10.47 -7.02 -9.50
C SER A 19 -9.38 -5.95 -9.39
N GLU A 20 -9.66 -4.82 -8.74
CA GLU A 20 -8.70 -3.75 -8.52
C GLU A 20 -8.55 -3.45 -7.01
N ALA A 21 -7.35 -3.07 -6.59
CA ALA A 21 -7.04 -2.77 -5.19
C ALA A 21 -6.07 -1.60 -5.05
N ALA A 22 -6.04 -1.00 -3.86
CA ALA A 22 -5.03 -0.02 -3.48
C ALA A 22 -4.21 -0.52 -2.28
N VAL A 23 -2.92 -0.21 -2.30
CA VAL A 23 -1.95 -0.66 -1.29
C VAL A 23 -1.68 0.44 -0.28
N VAL A 24 -1.71 0.08 1.00
CA VAL A 24 -1.24 0.93 2.11
C VAL A 24 0.09 0.41 2.64
N THR A 25 1.10 1.27 2.71
CA THR A 25 2.38 0.92 3.37
C THR A 25 2.23 0.95 4.88
N THR A 26 2.75 -0.08 5.56
CA THR A 26 2.54 -0.33 6.98
C THR A 26 3.84 -0.67 7.72
N ASN A 27 3.71 -0.89 9.02
CA ASN A 27 4.73 -1.45 9.91
C ASN A 27 4.16 -2.63 10.71
N GLY A 28 5.01 -3.32 11.46
CA GLY A 28 4.65 -4.54 12.21
C GLY A 28 4.15 -4.30 13.63
N MET A 29 3.88 -3.06 14.05
CA MET A 29 3.57 -2.75 15.45
C MET A 29 2.08 -2.65 15.73
N CYS A 30 1.68 -3.15 16.91
CA CYS A 30 0.36 -2.99 17.46
C CYS A 30 0.40 -2.14 18.75
N ARG A 31 -0.67 -1.42 19.01
CA ARG A 31 -0.93 -0.72 20.28
C ARG A 31 -1.40 -1.73 21.34
N ALA A 32 -1.40 -1.32 22.60
CA ALA A 32 -1.87 -2.14 23.72
C ALA A 32 -3.33 -2.62 23.55
N ASN A 33 -4.18 -1.85 22.88
CA ASN A 33 -5.56 -2.21 22.56
C ASN A 33 -5.70 -3.18 21.35
N GLY A 34 -4.61 -3.70 20.81
CA GLY A 34 -4.59 -4.64 19.72
C GLY A 34 -4.73 -4.05 18.31
N ARG A 35 -4.89 -2.74 18.19
CA ARG A 35 -4.97 -2.06 16.88
C ARG A 35 -3.57 -1.83 16.31
N ALA A 36 -3.42 -1.92 15.01
CA ALA A 36 -2.15 -1.63 14.33
C ALA A 36 -1.74 -0.15 14.49
N VAL A 37 -0.43 0.11 14.51
CA VAL A 37 0.10 1.47 14.52
C VAL A 37 0.07 2.02 13.09
N MET A 38 -0.89 2.89 12.83
CA MET A 38 -1.11 3.55 11.54
C MET A 38 -1.15 5.08 11.78
N GLY A 39 0.00 5.67 12.13
CA GLY A 39 0.09 7.02 12.70
C GLY A 39 0.43 8.13 11.69
N ALA A 40 0.92 7.83 10.50
CA ALA A 40 1.40 8.82 9.54
C ALA A 40 1.08 8.43 8.10
N GLY A 41 1.15 9.42 7.20
CA GLY A 41 1.03 9.24 5.74
C GLY A 41 -0.22 8.50 5.30
N ILE A 42 -0.07 7.63 4.33
CA ILE A 42 -1.17 6.84 3.75
C ILE A 42 -1.81 5.87 4.75
N ALA A 43 -1.04 5.36 5.72
CA ALA A 43 -1.56 4.50 6.77
C ALA A 43 -2.52 5.29 7.70
N LYS A 44 -2.16 6.53 8.06
CA LYS A 44 -3.06 7.39 8.83
C LYS A 44 -4.35 7.67 8.08
N TYR A 45 -4.27 7.95 6.78
CA TYR A 45 -5.45 8.15 5.94
C TYR A 45 -6.39 6.93 6.01
N VAL A 46 -5.88 5.71 5.81
CA VAL A 46 -6.67 4.48 5.86
C VAL A 46 -7.33 4.29 7.23
N ARG A 47 -6.58 4.46 8.31
CA ARG A 47 -7.13 4.37 9.67
C ARG A 47 -8.28 5.36 9.92
N ASP A 48 -8.11 6.61 9.46
CA ASP A 48 -9.04 7.70 9.78
C ASP A 48 -10.31 7.67 8.90
N ASN A 49 -10.25 7.09 7.70
CA ASN A 49 -11.35 7.09 6.73
C ASN A 49 -11.97 5.70 6.49
N MET A 50 -11.26 4.62 6.79
CA MET A 50 -11.71 3.24 6.57
C MET A 50 -11.90 2.54 7.91
N ASN A 51 -13.09 2.66 8.46
CA ASN A 51 -13.40 2.23 9.82
C ASN A 51 -13.05 0.75 10.06
N GLY A 52 -12.32 0.48 11.13
CA GLY A 52 -11.91 -0.86 11.55
C GLY A 52 -10.68 -1.42 10.82
N SER A 53 -10.12 -0.73 9.82
CA SER A 53 -8.94 -1.19 9.07
C SER A 53 -7.73 -1.46 9.98
N ASP A 54 -7.49 -0.62 10.97
CA ASP A 54 -6.41 -0.76 11.94
C ASP A 54 -6.65 -1.93 12.92
N LEU A 55 -7.90 -2.26 13.21
CA LEU A 55 -8.25 -3.43 14.03
C LEU A 55 -8.00 -4.72 13.24
N VAL A 56 -8.48 -4.78 11.99
CA VAL A 56 -8.25 -5.94 11.11
C VAL A 56 -6.77 -6.20 10.94
N LEU A 57 -5.98 -5.16 10.61
CA LEU A 57 -4.54 -5.30 10.50
C LEU A 57 -3.90 -5.73 11.83
N GLY A 58 -4.33 -5.18 12.95
CA GLY A 58 -3.82 -5.57 14.28
C GLY A 58 -4.02 -7.05 14.60
N VAL A 59 -5.19 -7.60 14.23
CA VAL A 59 -5.47 -9.05 14.37
C VAL A 59 -4.54 -9.86 13.46
N MET A 60 -4.36 -9.47 12.20
CA MET A 60 -3.48 -10.16 11.24
C MET A 60 -2.03 -10.17 11.72
N LEU A 61 -1.53 -9.02 12.21
CA LEU A 61 -0.18 -8.90 12.77
C LEU A 61 0.04 -9.82 13.97
N LYS A 62 -0.96 -9.96 14.85
CA LYS A 62 -0.88 -10.85 16.02
C LYS A 62 -0.87 -12.32 15.64
N LEU A 63 -1.68 -12.71 14.66
CA LEU A 63 -1.83 -14.12 14.27
C LEU A 63 -0.71 -14.60 13.35
N ASN A 64 -0.27 -13.77 12.42
CA ASN A 64 0.56 -14.19 11.30
C ASN A 64 1.86 -13.36 11.15
N GLY A 65 2.06 -12.32 11.98
CA GLY A 65 3.26 -11.48 11.92
C GLY A 65 3.20 -10.35 10.91
N ASN A 66 4.36 -9.77 10.62
CA ASN A 66 4.48 -8.57 9.78
C ASN A 66 4.61 -8.96 8.29
N HIS A 67 3.50 -9.26 7.64
CA HIS A 67 3.37 -9.64 6.23
C HIS A 67 2.41 -8.73 5.47
N ALA A 68 2.38 -8.84 4.14
CA ALA A 68 1.34 -8.22 3.33
C ALA A 68 0.02 -9.00 3.46
N TYR A 69 -1.10 -8.28 3.52
CA TYR A 69 -2.43 -8.87 3.69
C TYR A 69 -3.45 -8.17 2.80
N LEU A 70 -4.35 -8.91 2.17
CA LEU A 70 -5.61 -8.36 1.71
C LEU A 70 -6.50 -8.17 2.95
N LEU A 71 -6.66 -6.92 3.41
CA LEU A 71 -7.48 -6.62 4.59
C LEU A 71 -8.98 -6.80 4.32
N GLY A 72 -9.40 -6.63 3.08
CA GLY A 72 -10.78 -6.65 2.67
C GLY A 72 -11.21 -5.38 1.94
N ARG A 73 -12.53 -5.18 1.86
CA ARG A 73 -13.14 -3.99 1.25
C ARG A 73 -13.61 -3.03 2.35
N PHE A 74 -13.28 -1.77 2.18
CA PHE A 74 -13.66 -0.70 3.11
C PHE A 74 -14.35 0.42 2.36
N GLN A 75 -15.35 1.03 2.98
CA GLN A 75 -15.95 2.24 2.47
C GLN A 75 -14.99 3.41 2.69
N ASP A 76 -14.73 4.18 1.62
CA ASP A 76 -13.97 5.43 1.69
C ASP A 76 -14.92 6.60 1.45
N PRO A 77 -15.19 7.44 2.46
CA PRO A 77 -16.13 8.56 2.36
C PRO A 77 -15.69 9.65 1.37
N ASN A 78 -14.43 9.60 0.91
CA ASN A 78 -13.91 10.55 -0.07
C ASN A 78 -14.14 10.10 -1.53
N ARG A 79 -14.74 8.94 -1.76
CA ARG A 79 -15.17 8.46 -3.08
C ARG A 79 -16.56 9.02 -3.40
N LEU A 80 -16.59 10.32 -3.69
CA LEU A 80 -17.83 11.10 -3.89
C LEU A 80 -18.32 11.12 -5.35
N ASP A 81 -17.58 10.51 -6.28
CA ASP A 81 -18.00 10.40 -7.68
C ASP A 81 -19.05 9.27 -7.78
N ASP A 82 -20.24 9.61 -8.26
CA ASP A 82 -21.36 8.66 -8.42
C ASP A 82 -21.02 7.48 -9.36
N ASN A 83 -19.97 7.61 -10.17
CA ASN A 83 -19.47 6.54 -11.03
C ASN A 83 -18.48 5.61 -10.33
N LEU A 84 -18.10 5.89 -9.08
CA LEU A 84 -17.20 5.06 -8.28
C LEU A 84 -17.99 4.31 -7.21
N ASP A 85 -17.77 3.00 -7.11
CA ASP A 85 -18.20 2.22 -5.96
C ASP A 85 -17.57 2.85 -4.68
N PRO A 86 -18.35 3.16 -3.63
CA PRO A 86 -17.84 3.72 -2.38
C PRO A 86 -16.87 2.78 -1.65
N TRP A 87 -16.86 1.51 -1.99
CA TRP A 87 -16.01 0.50 -1.40
C TRP A 87 -14.70 0.34 -2.20
N VAL A 88 -13.59 0.13 -1.50
CA VAL A 88 -12.27 -0.12 -2.11
C VAL A 88 -11.58 -1.30 -1.44
N SER A 89 -10.98 -2.18 -2.24
CA SER A 89 -10.13 -3.27 -1.75
C SER A 89 -8.78 -2.72 -1.28
N VAL A 90 -8.40 -3.06 -0.06
CA VAL A 90 -7.17 -2.56 0.60
C VAL A 90 -6.21 -3.70 0.86
N ILE A 91 -4.98 -3.55 0.39
CA ILE A 91 -3.88 -4.48 0.66
C ILE A 91 -2.80 -3.75 1.47
N THR A 92 -2.24 -4.40 2.47
CA THR A 92 -1.10 -3.88 3.23
C THR A 92 0.22 -4.27 2.59
N MET A 93 1.22 -3.40 2.71
CA MET A 93 2.61 -3.67 2.32
C MET A 93 3.53 -3.21 3.44
N PRO A 94 4.04 -4.10 4.30
CA PRO A 94 4.99 -3.70 5.32
C PRO A 94 6.30 -3.23 4.71
N THR A 95 6.77 -2.06 5.15
CA THR A 95 8.04 -1.47 4.75
C THR A 95 9.01 -1.30 5.92
N LYS A 96 8.52 -1.50 7.15
CA LYS A 96 9.27 -1.45 8.41
C LYS A 96 8.75 -2.49 9.39
N HIS A 97 9.59 -2.88 10.34
CA HIS A 97 9.14 -3.67 11.49
C HIS A 97 8.59 -2.77 12.61
N ASP A 98 9.31 -1.72 12.93
CA ASP A 98 8.90 -0.70 13.91
C ASP A 98 8.69 0.65 13.21
N TRP A 99 7.65 1.39 13.59
CA TRP A 99 7.34 2.69 12.98
C TRP A 99 8.43 3.75 13.21
N ARG A 100 9.26 3.59 14.24
CA ARG A 100 10.40 4.45 14.60
C ARG A 100 11.64 4.23 13.74
N GLU A 101 11.73 3.05 13.11
CA GLU A 101 12.87 2.67 12.29
C GLU A 101 12.73 3.14 10.83
N PRO A 102 13.84 3.24 10.07
CA PRO A 102 13.77 3.42 8.63
C PRO A 102 13.18 2.17 7.95
N SER A 103 12.71 2.35 6.73
CA SER A 103 12.31 1.22 5.87
C SER A 103 13.52 0.43 5.39
N THR A 104 13.35 -0.86 5.14
CA THR A 104 14.41 -1.72 4.62
C THR A 104 14.06 -2.33 3.28
N ILE A 105 15.06 -2.38 2.38
CA ILE A 105 14.89 -2.94 1.04
C ILE A 105 14.52 -4.43 1.09
N ASN A 106 15.10 -5.19 2.02
CA ASN A 106 14.79 -6.61 2.17
C ASN A 106 13.31 -6.85 2.52
N LEU A 107 12.75 -6.03 3.42
CA LEU A 107 11.34 -6.15 3.77
C LEU A 107 10.43 -5.72 2.61
N ILE A 108 10.79 -4.66 1.88
CA ILE A 108 10.07 -4.22 0.67
C ILE A 108 10.10 -5.31 -0.41
N ALA A 109 11.24 -5.97 -0.65
CA ALA A 109 11.36 -7.05 -1.61
C ALA A 109 10.47 -8.24 -1.23
N ARG A 110 10.52 -8.69 0.04
CA ARG A 110 9.63 -9.74 0.55
C ARG A 110 8.16 -9.37 0.36
N SER A 111 7.78 -8.17 0.80
CA SER A 111 6.39 -7.70 0.67
C SER A 111 5.94 -7.61 -0.79
N ALA A 112 6.84 -7.26 -1.72
CA ALA A 112 6.52 -7.25 -3.15
C ALA A 112 6.21 -8.65 -3.69
N HIS A 113 6.92 -9.70 -3.25
CA HIS A 113 6.58 -11.09 -3.59
C HIS A 113 5.23 -11.49 -3.00
N GLU A 114 4.97 -11.14 -1.74
CA GLU A 114 3.68 -11.39 -1.08
C GLU A 114 2.52 -10.68 -1.80
N LEU A 115 2.74 -9.50 -2.36
CA LEU A 115 1.74 -8.80 -3.19
C LEU A 115 1.40 -9.57 -4.47
N ILE A 116 2.37 -10.21 -5.14
CA ILE A 116 2.13 -11.08 -6.29
C ILE A 116 1.22 -12.25 -5.88
N GLU A 117 1.55 -12.95 -4.80
CA GLU A 117 0.77 -14.07 -4.29
C GLU A 117 -0.68 -13.66 -3.96
N ILE A 118 -0.86 -12.49 -3.32
CA ILE A 118 -2.19 -11.93 -3.03
C ILE A 118 -2.95 -11.63 -4.33
N ALA A 119 -2.27 -11.04 -5.32
CA ALA A 119 -2.87 -10.72 -6.61
C ALA A 119 -3.35 -11.97 -7.36
N ASP A 120 -2.54 -13.03 -7.37
CA ASP A 120 -2.85 -14.30 -8.02
C ASP A 120 -4.02 -15.00 -7.34
N LYS A 121 -3.94 -15.15 -6.00
CA LYS A 121 -4.97 -15.81 -5.20
C LYS A 121 -6.35 -15.14 -5.29
N ASN A 122 -6.37 -13.83 -5.44
CA ASN A 122 -7.61 -13.04 -5.46
C ASN A 122 -8.01 -12.56 -6.86
N HIS A 123 -7.33 -13.04 -7.91
CA HIS A 123 -7.60 -12.69 -9.32
C HIS A 123 -7.60 -11.18 -9.58
N LEU A 124 -6.67 -10.45 -8.93
CA LEU A 124 -6.58 -9.01 -9.09
C LEU A 124 -5.90 -8.66 -10.42
N SER A 125 -6.52 -7.78 -11.17
CA SER A 125 -6.05 -7.34 -12.49
C SER A 125 -5.28 -6.02 -12.45
N LYS A 126 -5.47 -5.22 -11.39
CA LYS A 126 -4.80 -3.93 -11.25
C LYS A 126 -4.64 -3.51 -9.78
N ILE A 127 -3.43 -3.17 -9.40
CA ILE A 127 -3.08 -2.80 -8.02
C ILE A 127 -2.30 -1.50 -8.02
N TYR A 128 -2.82 -0.50 -7.31
CA TYR A 128 -2.18 0.79 -7.17
C TYR A 128 -1.42 0.88 -5.86
N LEU A 129 -0.16 1.29 -5.89
CA LEU A 129 0.67 1.42 -4.69
C LEU A 129 1.47 2.72 -4.71
N PRO A 130 1.74 3.32 -3.53
CA PRO A 130 2.66 4.45 -3.44
C PRO A 130 4.09 3.97 -3.66
N ALA A 131 5.06 4.89 -3.81
CA ALA A 131 6.49 4.57 -3.74
C ALA A 131 6.82 4.03 -2.33
N PRO A 132 7.04 2.71 -2.15
CA PRO A 132 7.11 2.12 -0.81
C PRO A 132 8.42 2.52 -0.10
N GLY A 133 8.32 2.92 1.16
CA GLY A 133 9.47 3.26 2.00
C GLY A 133 10.15 4.61 1.71
N CYS A 134 9.63 5.42 0.78
CA CYS A 134 10.34 6.61 0.28
C CYS A 134 10.05 7.91 1.05
N ASN A 135 8.94 8.02 1.76
CA ASN A 135 8.64 9.20 2.58
C ASN A 135 9.19 9.01 4.01
N HIS A 136 8.34 8.66 4.95
CA HIS A 136 8.74 8.40 6.34
C HIS A 136 9.68 7.19 6.52
N GLY A 137 9.97 6.46 5.45
CA GLY A 137 10.89 5.33 5.44
C GLY A 137 12.33 5.71 5.10
N GLY A 138 12.56 6.89 4.52
CA GLY A 138 13.89 7.45 4.25
C GLY A 138 14.65 6.85 3.05
N LEU A 139 14.01 5.97 2.26
CA LEU A 139 14.66 5.37 1.09
C LEU A 139 14.52 6.26 -0.16
N ASP A 140 15.55 6.24 -1.02
CA ASP A 140 15.49 6.82 -2.36
C ASP A 140 14.78 5.86 -3.33
N TYR A 141 13.73 6.38 -3.98
CA TYR A 141 12.95 5.56 -4.91
C TYR A 141 13.78 5.14 -6.13
N ALA A 142 14.47 6.07 -6.77
CA ALA A 142 15.20 5.83 -8.01
C ALA A 142 16.39 4.89 -7.81
N ALA A 143 17.19 5.18 -6.76
CA ALA A 143 18.43 4.48 -6.51
C ALA A 143 18.25 3.15 -5.77
N GLN A 144 17.27 3.04 -4.88
CA GLN A 144 17.16 1.89 -3.97
C GLN A 144 15.90 1.04 -4.21
N VAL A 145 14.73 1.66 -4.32
CA VAL A 145 13.45 0.93 -4.32
C VAL A 145 13.07 0.45 -5.72
N ARG A 146 13.09 1.35 -6.70
CA ARG A 146 12.72 1.05 -8.10
C ARG A 146 13.47 -0.15 -8.69
N PRO A 147 14.80 -0.26 -8.56
CA PRO A 147 15.56 -1.38 -9.12
C PRO A 147 15.16 -2.74 -8.55
N VAL A 148 14.65 -2.77 -7.32
CA VAL A 148 14.21 -4.01 -6.64
C VAL A 148 12.80 -4.37 -7.06
N ILE A 149 11.83 -3.47 -6.85
CA ILE A 149 10.43 -3.79 -7.10
C ILE A 149 10.10 -3.98 -8.58
N SER A 150 10.85 -3.35 -9.50
CA SER A 150 10.66 -3.52 -10.93
C SER A 150 11.01 -4.92 -11.46
N LYS A 151 11.84 -5.66 -10.72
CA LYS A 151 12.19 -7.06 -11.04
C LYS A 151 11.16 -8.06 -10.49
N ILE A 152 10.34 -7.64 -9.51
CA ILE A 152 9.39 -8.50 -8.82
C ILE A 152 7.96 -8.25 -9.31
N LEU A 153 7.54 -6.99 -9.30
CA LEU A 153 6.16 -6.61 -9.60
C LEU A 153 5.89 -6.66 -11.11
N ASP A 154 4.85 -7.36 -11.49
CA ASP A 154 4.40 -7.52 -12.87
C ASP A 154 3.57 -6.31 -13.39
N PRO A 155 3.07 -6.32 -14.66
CA PRO A 155 2.33 -5.20 -15.25
C PRO A 155 1.00 -4.84 -14.57
N ARG A 156 0.45 -5.68 -13.70
CA ARG A 156 -0.76 -5.38 -12.90
C ARG A 156 -0.53 -4.27 -11.88
N PHE A 157 0.73 -4.08 -11.45
CA PHE A 157 1.10 -3.12 -10.42
C PHE A 157 1.43 -1.76 -11.01
N VAL A 158 0.79 -0.72 -10.47
CA VAL A 158 0.95 0.68 -10.86
C VAL A 158 1.48 1.46 -9.67
N VAL A 159 2.75 1.85 -9.72
CA VAL A 159 3.37 2.71 -8.71
C VAL A 159 2.97 4.16 -8.96
N CYS A 160 2.27 4.75 -8.01
CA CYS A 160 1.81 6.13 -8.05
C CYS A 160 2.90 7.04 -7.47
N LEU A 161 3.52 7.84 -8.33
CA LEU A 161 4.58 8.77 -7.98
C LEU A 161 4.04 10.19 -7.88
N THR A 162 4.57 10.97 -6.95
CA THR A 162 4.29 12.41 -6.92
C THR A 162 4.73 13.06 -8.24
N PRO A 163 4.09 14.15 -8.69
CA PRO A 163 4.48 14.82 -9.91
C PRO A 163 5.97 15.14 -9.99
N SER A 164 6.54 15.70 -8.91
CA SER A 164 7.97 16.05 -8.89
C SER A 164 8.90 14.85 -9.01
N LEU A 165 8.55 13.71 -8.40
CA LEU A 165 9.35 12.51 -8.50
C LEU A 165 9.20 11.87 -9.89
N TYR A 166 7.98 11.84 -10.42
CA TYR A 166 7.72 11.30 -11.76
C TYR A 166 8.48 12.10 -12.84
N ASP A 167 8.37 13.44 -12.82
CA ASP A 167 9.00 14.31 -13.82
C ASP A 167 10.54 14.26 -13.75
N LYS A 168 11.11 13.99 -12.55
CA LYS A 168 12.56 13.76 -12.38
C LYS A 168 13.04 12.45 -13.01
N LEU A 169 12.18 11.43 -13.05
CA LEU A 169 12.51 10.10 -13.57
C LEU A 169 12.20 9.92 -15.05
N HIS A 170 11.34 10.77 -15.60
CA HIS A 170 10.88 10.75 -16.99
C HIS A 170 11.01 12.16 -17.60
N PRO A 171 12.25 12.68 -17.78
CA PRO A 171 12.53 14.02 -18.30
C PRO A 171 12.08 14.23 -19.76
#